data_eab81fdfba783c8874fd8a25365e22a3
#
_entry.id   eab81fdfba783c8874fd8a25365e22a3
#
_cell.length_a   1.000
_cell.length_b   1.000
_cell.length_c   1.000
_cell.angle_alpha   90.00
_cell.angle_beta   90.00
_cell.angle_gamma   90.00
#
_symmetry.space_group_name_H-M   'P 1'
#
loop_
_entity.id
_entity.type
_entity.pdbx_description
1 polymer ?
#
loop_
_entity_poly.entity_id
_entity_poly.type
_entity_poly.pdbx_seq_one_letter_code
_entity_poly.pdbx_strand_id
1 'polypeptide(L)'
;MQAIEMKQGIYWVGVKDWELREFHGYTTDKGSTYNAYLIRDEKVALIDTVKTPFAAQLKRNVASLVDLEKVDYLVCLHAELDHAGALPAMVEACPNAVVVCNAKCKDALAGFFDVSNWKFQIVAS
;
A
#
# COMPACT_ATOMS: atom_id res chain seq x y z
N MET A 1 11.87 5.88 6.46
CA MET A 1 11.74 7.21 5.84
C MET A 1 10.45 7.86 6.28
N GLN A 2 10.38 9.16 6.20
CA GLN A 2 9.19 9.90 6.58
C GLN A 2 8.30 10.14 5.36
N ALA A 3 7.02 10.42 5.64
CA ALA A 3 6.09 10.83 4.59
C ALA A 3 6.53 12.17 3.99
N ILE A 4 6.39 12.31 2.68
CA ILE A 4 6.79 13.51 1.95
C ILE A 4 5.58 14.04 1.19
N GLU A 5 5.20 15.29 1.46
CA GLU A 5 4.12 15.92 0.70
C GLU A 5 4.58 16.23 -0.72
N MET A 6 3.88 15.68 -1.71
CA MET A 6 4.19 15.88 -3.14
C MET A 6 3.40 17.05 -3.71
N LYS A 7 2.12 17.14 -3.35
CA LYS A 7 1.20 18.25 -3.64
C LYS A 7 0.23 18.33 -2.47
N GLN A 8 -0.50 19.42 -2.35
CA GLN A 8 -1.46 19.59 -1.26
C GLN A 8 -2.39 18.38 -1.19
N GLY A 9 -2.38 17.68 -0.06
CA GLY A 9 -3.21 16.51 0.19
C GLY A 9 -2.69 15.21 -0.40
N ILE A 10 -1.56 15.20 -1.10
CA ILE A 10 -0.98 13.99 -1.69
C ILE A 10 0.42 13.78 -1.12
N TYR A 11 0.62 12.64 -0.45
CA TYR A 11 1.86 12.33 0.26
C TYR A 11 2.47 11.03 -0.26
N TRP A 12 3.78 11.02 -0.47
CA TRP A 12 4.52 9.79 -0.64
C TRP A 12 4.76 9.20 0.74
N VAL A 13 4.32 7.97 0.95
CA VAL A 13 4.43 7.26 2.24
C VAL A 13 5.18 5.93 2.10
N GLY A 14 5.85 5.73 0.99
CA GLY A 14 6.56 4.51 0.69
C GLY A 14 7.84 4.32 1.48
N VAL A 15 8.63 3.36 1.05
CA VAL A 15 9.85 2.93 1.73
C VAL A 15 10.97 2.75 0.72
N LYS A 16 12.20 3.07 1.11
CA LYS A 16 13.38 2.83 0.32
C LYS A 16 14.14 1.62 0.89
N ASP A 17 14.34 0.63 0.04
CA ASP A 17 15.06 -0.59 0.41
C ASP A 17 16.53 -0.47 -0.05
N TRP A 18 17.40 -0.07 0.87
CA TRP A 18 18.82 0.12 0.59
C TRP A 18 19.60 -1.20 0.47
N GLU A 19 19.01 -2.30 0.99
CA GLU A 19 19.66 -3.61 1.01
C GLU A 19 19.48 -4.37 -0.30
N LEU A 20 18.47 -4.01 -1.12
CA LEU A 20 18.20 -4.70 -2.37
C LEU A 20 19.24 -4.33 -3.43
N ARG A 21 19.92 -5.34 -3.98
CA ARG A 21 20.91 -5.19 -5.03
C ARG A 21 20.46 -5.73 -6.38
N GLU A 22 19.45 -6.61 -6.37
CA GLU A 22 18.86 -7.16 -7.59
C GLU A 22 17.35 -7.01 -7.50
N PHE A 23 16.75 -6.61 -8.59
CA PHE A 23 15.31 -6.44 -8.67
C PHE A 23 14.84 -6.79 -10.08
N HIS A 24 13.96 -7.80 -10.17
CA HIS A 24 13.48 -8.34 -11.45
C HIS A 24 14.62 -8.70 -12.43
N GLY A 25 15.71 -9.24 -11.90
CA GLY A 25 16.85 -9.64 -12.70
C GLY A 25 17.83 -8.52 -13.02
N TYR A 26 17.60 -7.32 -12.51
CA TYR A 26 18.51 -6.19 -12.70
C TYR A 26 19.25 -5.88 -11.41
N THR A 27 20.53 -5.51 -11.55
CA THR A 27 21.34 -5.07 -10.41
C THR A 27 21.02 -3.61 -10.12
N THR A 28 20.77 -3.28 -8.85
CA THR A 28 20.55 -1.92 -8.40
C THR A 28 21.68 -1.48 -7.46
N ASP A 29 22.29 -0.34 -7.76
CA ASP A 29 23.41 0.17 -6.96
C ASP A 29 22.96 0.84 -5.66
N LYS A 30 21.75 1.38 -5.62
CA LYS A 30 21.24 2.21 -4.53
C LYS A 30 19.99 1.64 -3.87
N GLY A 31 19.74 0.34 -4.03
CA GLY A 31 18.54 -0.29 -3.54
C GLY A 31 17.32 -0.02 -4.43
N SER A 32 16.14 -0.17 -3.88
CA SER A 32 14.88 0.02 -4.60
C SER A 32 13.91 0.84 -3.75
N THR A 33 12.93 1.44 -4.41
CA THR A 33 11.88 2.21 -3.75
C THR A 33 10.54 1.50 -3.94
N TYR A 34 9.80 1.31 -2.85
CA TYR A 34 8.44 0.79 -2.90
C TYR A 34 7.52 1.99 -2.72
N ASN A 35 6.78 2.31 -3.77
CA ASN A 35 6.00 3.55 -3.82
C ASN A 35 4.57 3.31 -3.36
N ALA A 36 4.17 4.06 -2.36
CA ALA A 36 2.80 4.13 -1.91
C ALA A 36 2.46 5.60 -1.67
N TYR A 37 1.22 5.96 -1.91
CA TYR A 37 0.78 7.36 -1.80
C TYR A 37 -0.47 7.45 -0.96
N LEU A 38 -0.53 8.48 -0.11
CA LEU A 38 -1.73 8.78 0.67
C LEU A 38 -2.38 10.03 0.12
N ILE A 39 -3.66 9.92 -0.21
CA ILE A 39 -4.49 11.07 -0.60
C ILE A 39 -5.36 11.42 0.59
N ARG A 40 -5.17 12.63 1.11
CA ARG A 40 -5.91 13.12 2.28
C ARG A 40 -6.80 14.28 1.86
N ASP A 41 -8.10 14.01 1.77
CA ASP A 41 -9.14 14.96 1.42
C ASP A 41 -10.37 14.61 2.25
N GLU A 42 -11.59 14.92 1.81
CA GLU A 42 -12.82 14.49 2.49
C GLU A 42 -12.82 12.98 2.73
N LYS A 43 -12.35 12.23 1.74
CA LYS A 43 -12.07 10.81 1.86
C LYS A 43 -10.56 10.60 1.86
N VAL A 44 -10.12 9.59 2.55
CA VAL A 44 -8.70 9.26 2.67
C VAL A 44 -8.44 7.94 1.96
N ALA A 45 -7.50 7.94 1.02
CA ALA A 45 -7.14 6.76 0.25
C ALA A 45 -5.64 6.49 0.31
N LEU A 46 -5.28 5.25 0.59
CA LEU A 46 -3.90 4.77 0.43
C LEU A 46 -3.81 4.06 -0.92
N ILE A 47 -2.90 4.50 -1.76
CA ILE A 47 -2.67 3.94 -3.09
C ILE A 47 -1.44 3.03 -3.04
N ASP A 48 -1.65 1.74 -3.21
CA ASP A 48 -0.66 0.68 -3.08
C ASP A 48 -0.04 0.58 -1.68
N THR A 49 0.79 -0.42 -1.50
CA THR A 49 1.56 -0.63 -0.28
C THR A 49 3.02 -0.91 -0.64
N VAL A 50 3.73 -1.56 0.24
CA VAL A 50 5.14 -1.88 0.10
C VAL A 50 5.35 -3.37 0.32
N LYS A 51 6.57 -3.83 0.14
CA LYS A 51 6.96 -5.20 0.41
C LYS A 51 6.76 -5.54 1.89
N THR A 52 6.37 -6.78 2.18
CA THR A 52 5.99 -7.25 3.52
C THR A 52 6.93 -6.82 4.66
N PRO A 53 8.27 -6.90 4.54
CA PRO A 53 9.15 -6.53 5.66
C PRO A 53 9.05 -5.06 6.08
N PHE A 54 8.46 -4.20 5.24
CA PHE A 54 8.37 -2.77 5.49
C PHE A 54 6.95 -2.33 5.90
N ALA A 55 6.07 -3.29 6.22
CA ALA A 55 4.69 -2.98 6.59
C ALA A 55 4.60 -2.05 7.81
N ALA A 56 5.43 -2.26 8.82
CA ALA A 56 5.42 -1.44 10.02
C ALA A 56 5.83 0.01 9.72
N GLN A 57 6.77 0.21 8.82
CA GLN A 57 7.19 1.56 8.42
C GLN A 57 6.10 2.27 7.62
N LEU A 58 5.46 1.57 6.69
CA LEU A 58 4.31 2.12 5.95
C LEU A 58 3.21 2.55 6.93
N LYS A 59 2.87 1.69 7.88
CA LYS A 59 1.87 1.99 8.88
C LYS A 59 2.22 3.26 9.67
N ARG A 60 3.48 3.41 10.10
CA ARG A 60 3.93 4.60 10.79
C ARG A 60 3.82 5.85 9.92
N ASN A 61 4.20 5.74 8.65
CA ASN A 61 4.13 6.87 7.71
C ASN A 61 2.69 7.34 7.53
N VAL A 62 1.75 6.42 7.35
CA VAL A 62 0.33 6.75 7.21
C VAL A 62 -0.22 7.33 8.52
N ALA A 63 0.10 6.71 9.65
CA ALA A 63 -0.38 7.15 10.96
C ALA A 63 0.13 8.54 11.35
N SER A 64 1.26 8.97 10.80
CA SER A 64 1.78 10.32 11.02
C SER A 64 0.92 11.40 10.36
N LEU A 65 0.09 11.03 9.40
CA LEU A 65 -0.71 11.96 8.60
C LEU A 65 -2.20 11.92 8.94
N VAL A 66 -2.71 10.72 9.27
CA VAL A 66 -4.14 10.52 9.56
C VAL A 66 -4.28 9.43 10.62
N ASP A 67 -5.43 9.44 11.33
CA ASP A 67 -5.81 8.31 12.16
C ASP A 67 -6.14 7.13 11.24
N LEU A 68 -5.62 5.95 11.55
CA LEU A 68 -5.81 4.77 10.70
C LEU A 68 -7.29 4.38 10.59
N GLU A 69 -8.09 4.68 11.61
CA GLU A 69 -9.54 4.44 11.59
C GLU A 69 -10.26 5.32 10.56
N LYS A 70 -9.62 6.39 10.09
CA LYS A 70 -10.19 7.33 9.12
C LYS A 70 -9.79 7.04 7.69
N VAL A 71 -8.98 6.03 7.44
CA VAL A 71 -8.66 5.60 6.09
C VAL A 71 -9.90 4.93 5.49
N ASP A 72 -10.38 5.47 4.37
CA ASP A 72 -11.61 5.00 3.73
C ASP A 72 -11.35 3.93 2.68
N TYR A 73 -10.23 4.04 1.97
CA TYR A 73 -9.91 3.15 0.86
C TYR A 73 -8.46 2.72 0.89
N LEU A 74 -8.26 1.44 0.59
CA LEU A 74 -6.95 0.88 0.29
C LEU A 74 -7.00 0.45 -1.17
N VAL A 75 -6.39 1.24 -2.05
CA VAL A 75 -6.42 1.00 -3.50
C VAL A 75 -5.24 0.12 -3.86
N CYS A 76 -5.50 -1.04 -4.45
CA CYS A 76 -4.45 -1.96 -4.88
C CYS A 76 -4.39 -1.95 -6.41
N LEU A 77 -3.33 -1.40 -6.96
CA LEU A 77 -3.13 -1.32 -8.41
C LEU A 77 -2.52 -2.61 -8.95
N HIS A 78 -1.69 -3.28 -8.17
CA HIS A 78 -1.02 -4.52 -8.53
C HIS A 78 -1.03 -5.49 -7.37
N ALA A 79 -1.21 -6.78 -7.66
CA ALA A 79 -1.14 -7.83 -6.65
C ALA A 79 0.29 -8.32 -6.39
N GLU A 80 1.29 -7.82 -7.12
CA GLU A 80 2.68 -8.19 -6.89
C GLU A 80 3.13 -7.76 -5.49
N LEU A 81 4.02 -8.55 -4.86
CA LEU A 81 4.35 -8.36 -3.44
C LEU A 81 5.08 -7.06 -3.13
N ASP A 82 5.74 -6.43 -4.10
CA ASP A 82 6.34 -5.11 -3.92
C ASP A 82 5.29 -3.98 -3.87
N HIS A 83 4.05 -4.26 -4.30
CA HIS A 83 2.91 -3.32 -4.23
C HIS A 83 1.85 -3.76 -3.22
N ALA A 84 1.73 -5.06 -2.95
CA ALA A 84 0.65 -5.61 -2.13
C ALA A 84 1.14 -6.33 -0.88
N GLY A 85 2.45 -6.47 -0.68
CA GLY A 85 2.98 -7.27 0.43
C GLY A 85 2.51 -6.80 1.80
N ALA A 86 2.37 -5.50 2.00
CA ALA A 86 1.91 -4.93 3.28
C ALA A 86 0.39 -4.75 3.34
N LEU A 87 -0.35 -5.12 2.31
CA LEU A 87 -1.81 -4.90 2.27
C LEU A 87 -2.53 -5.62 3.41
N PRO A 88 -2.24 -6.90 3.75
CA PRO A 88 -2.91 -7.54 4.89
C PRO A 88 -2.72 -6.76 6.19
N ALA A 89 -1.52 -6.26 6.46
CA ALA A 89 -1.24 -5.47 7.66
C ALA A 89 -2.05 -4.17 7.66
N MET A 90 -2.21 -3.54 6.50
CA MET A 90 -2.97 -2.29 6.40
C MET A 90 -4.48 -2.54 6.51
N VAL A 91 -4.97 -3.66 5.99
CA VAL A 91 -6.38 -4.04 6.18
C VAL A 91 -6.69 -4.21 7.67
N GLU A 92 -5.81 -4.86 8.40
CA GLU A 92 -5.96 -5.03 9.84
C GLU A 92 -5.88 -3.70 10.59
N ALA A 93 -4.96 -2.84 10.19
CA ALA A 93 -4.73 -1.55 10.86
C ALA A 93 -5.80 -0.50 10.55
N CYS A 94 -6.52 -0.64 9.43
CA CYS A 94 -7.51 0.33 8.96
C CYS A 94 -8.89 -0.34 8.92
N PRO A 95 -9.57 -0.45 10.08
CA PRO A 95 -10.76 -1.32 10.20
C PRO A 95 -11.96 -0.85 9.38
N ASN A 96 -12.00 0.43 9.01
CA ASN A 96 -13.10 0.99 8.25
C ASN A 96 -12.83 1.09 6.75
N ALA A 97 -11.64 0.67 6.31
CA ALA A 97 -11.25 0.81 4.93
C ALA A 97 -11.81 -0.30 4.06
N VAL A 98 -12.08 0.06 2.80
CA VAL A 98 -12.51 -0.87 1.75
C VAL A 98 -11.34 -1.03 0.77
N VAL A 99 -11.04 -2.26 0.39
CA VAL A 99 -10.02 -2.54 -0.61
C VAL A 99 -10.63 -2.32 -1.99
N VAL A 100 -10.05 -1.41 -2.75
CA VAL A 100 -10.51 -1.06 -4.10
C VAL A 100 -9.53 -1.65 -5.11
N CYS A 101 -10.01 -2.50 -5.99
CA CYS A 101 -9.20 -3.11 -7.05
C CYS A 101 -10.12 -3.67 -8.14
N ASN A 102 -9.55 -4.13 -9.24
CA ASN A 102 -10.34 -4.82 -10.25
C ASN A 102 -10.49 -6.31 -9.89
N ALA A 103 -11.38 -7.01 -10.60
CA ALA A 103 -11.66 -8.43 -10.32
C ALA A 103 -10.41 -9.31 -10.47
N LYS A 104 -9.58 -9.04 -11.46
CA LYS A 104 -8.34 -9.79 -11.69
C LYS A 104 -7.38 -9.62 -10.53
N CYS A 105 -7.25 -8.41 -10.02
CA CYS A 105 -6.40 -8.14 -8.86
C CYS A 105 -6.92 -8.86 -7.61
N LYS A 106 -8.23 -8.84 -7.38
CA LYS A 106 -8.82 -9.58 -6.25
C LYS A 106 -8.51 -11.06 -6.31
N ASP A 107 -8.64 -11.67 -7.49
CA ASP A 107 -8.33 -13.09 -7.66
C ASP A 107 -6.86 -13.38 -7.35
N ALA A 108 -5.97 -12.51 -7.80
CA ALA A 108 -4.54 -12.67 -7.54
C ALA A 108 -4.22 -12.49 -6.04
N LEU A 109 -4.85 -11.52 -5.37
CA LEU A 109 -4.69 -11.33 -3.92
C LEU A 109 -5.16 -12.57 -3.14
N ALA A 110 -6.27 -13.17 -3.56
CA ALA A 110 -6.79 -14.38 -2.92
C ALA A 110 -5.84 -15.58 -3.08
N GLY A 111 -4.98 -15.56 -4.09
CA GLY A 111 -3.95 -16.56 -4.28
C GLY A 111 -2.77 -16.43 -3.32
N PHE A 112 -2.53 -15.23 -2.78
CA PHE A 112 -1.43 -14.95 -1.85
C PHE A 112 -1.89 -14.87 -0.39
N PHE A 113 -3.12 -14.43 -0.13
CA PHE A 113 -3.61 -14.08 1.20
C PHE A 113 -4.99 -14.65 1.45
N ASP A 114 -5.33 -14.82 2.72
CA ASP A 114 -6.71 -15.10 3.12
C ASP A 114 -7.47 -13.76 3.16
N VAL A 115 -8.27 -13.52 2.13
CA VAL A 115 -9.01 -12.26 1.96
C VAL A 115 -10.48 -12.38 2.39
N SER A 116 -10.86 -13.47 3.07
CA SER A 116 -12.26 -13.78 3.38
C SER A 116 -12.95 -12.71 4.24
N ASN A 117 -12.19 -12.00 5.08
CA ASN A 117 -12.72 -10.96 5.96
C ASN A 117 -12.51 -9.53 5.44
N TRP A 118 -11.95 -9.39 4.24
CA TRP A 118 -11.71 -8.08 3.67
C TRP A 118 -12.98 -7.55 3.01
N LYS A 119 -13.19 -6.24 3.09
CA LYS A 119 -14.25 -5.57 2.36
C LYS A 119 -13.69 -5.11 1.02
N PHE A 120 -14.35 -5.48 -0.07
CA PHE A 120 -13.90 -5.13 -1.41
C PHE A 120 -14.90 -4.26 -2.13
N GLN A 121 -14.39 -3.33 -2.92
CA GLN A 121 -15.12 -2.64 -3.96
C GLN A 121 -14.41 -2.93 -5.28
N ILE A 122 -15.07 -3.66 -6.17
CA ILE A 122 -14.48 -4.05 -7.45
C ILE A 122 -14.82 -2.98 -8.47
N VAL A 123 -13.80 -2.51 -9.17
CA VAL A 123 -13.94 -1.50 -10.22
C VAL A 123 -13.55 -2.10 -11.56
N ALA A 124 -14.03 -1.52 -12.65
CA ALA A 124 -13.62 -1.90 -13.98
C ALA A 124 -12.18 -1.40 -14.19
N SER A 125 -11.30 -2.31 -14.50
CA SER A 125 -9.85 -2.12 -14.68
C SER A 125 -9.36 -0.67 -14.76
#